data_7551ce363eff1177b5858a4164e95dae
#
_entry.id   7551ce363eff1177b5858a4164e95dae
#
_cell.length_a   1.000
_cell.length_b   1.000
_cell.length_c   1.000
_cell.angle_alpha   90.00
_cell.angle_beta   90.00
_cell.angle_gamma   90.00
#
_symmetry.space_group_name_H-M   'P 1'
#
loop_
_entity.id
_entity.type
_entity.pdbx_description
1 polymer ?
#
loop_
_entity_poly.entity_id
_entity_poly.type
_entity_poly.pdbx_seq_one_letter_code
_entity_poly.pdbx_strand_id
1 'polypeptide(L)'
;ILKKVKEKKIDLLIDLQNSNRTEIYNFFIKIFTKCKILSARKFSSFKYKQKKLGIQHITKNHQEQLKYLKINNYSQPDLNWMLKGNTKPSNKVIFIPGTSKSGEYKKWPSDKYAQVAKYLVGRNYEVYLTGSDLDLDTINEIIKLCPESKNKINESKIEDFYQLCNSSELVITNDTGPAHIAGLTNKNVIWLANDNEISRSCYPIGNNLHKITASNVKNISVNIIINKIEQILK
;
A
#
# COMPACT_ATOMS: atom_id res chain seq x y z
N ILE A 1 -12.51 -9.25 -20.78
CA ILE A 1 -11.26 -10.05 -20.79
C ILE A 1 -11.28 -11.03 -21.96
N LEU A 2 -12.28 -11.90 -22.11
CA LEU A 2 -12.36 -12.91 -23.18
C LEU A 2 -12.19 -12.32 -24.58
N LYS A 3 -12.88 -11.19 -24.88
CA LYS A 3 -12.76 -10.47 -26.15
C LYS A 3 -11.31 -10.07 -26.41
N LYS A 4 -10.63 -9.47 -25.43
CA LYS A 4 -9.22 -9.06 -25.55
C LYS A 4 -8.27 -10.23 -25.76
N VAL A 5 -8.51 -11.38 -25.11
CA VAL A 5 -7.70 -12.59 -25.26
C VAL A 5 -7.77 -13.10 -26.70
N LYS A 6 -8.97 -13.10 -27.29
CA LYS A 6 -9.21 -13.52 -28.70
C LYS A 6 -8.58 -12.53 -29.68
N GLU A 7 -8.88 -11.24 -29.55
CA GLU A 7 -8.41 -10.19 -30.47
C GLU A 7 -6.88 -10.10 -30.52
N LYS A 8 -6.25 -10.22 -29.36
CA LYS A 8 -4.79 -10.12 -29.24
C LYS A 8 -4.07 -11.47 -29.39
N LYS A 9 -4.80 -12.56 -29.67
CA LYS A 9 -4.26 -13.92 -29.84
C LYS A 9 -3.30 -14.30 -28.72
N ILE A 10 -3.72 -14.11 -27.45
CA ILE A 10 -2.89 -14.34 -26.27
C ILE A 10 -2.67 -15.85 -26.08
N ASP A 11 -1.41 -16.29 -26.06
CA ASP A 11 -1.03 -17.69 -25.89
C ASP A 11 -1.02 -18.12 -24.42
N LEU A 12 -0.62 -17.20 -23.51
CA LEU A 12 -0.51 -17.47 -22.08
C LEU A 12 -1.10 -16.33 -21.26
N LEU A 13 -1.99 -16.67 -20.34
CA LEU A 13 -2.53 -15.78 -19.31
C LEU A 13 -1.99 -16.19 -17.94
N ILE A 14 -1.47 -15.24 -17.20
CA ILE A 14 -1.03 -15.43 -15.82
C ILE A 14 -2.04 -14.76 -14.89
N ASP A 15 -2.76 -15.55 -14.10
CA ASP A 15 -3.69 -15.05 -13.10
C ASP A 15 -2.98 -14.90 -11.74
N LEU A 16 -2.50 -13.70 -11.44
CA LEU A 16 -1.87 -13.40 -10.16
C LEU A 16 -2.90 -13.13 -9.04
N GLN A 17 -4.15 -12.80 -9.39
CA GLN A 17 -5.18 -12.55 -8.40
C GLN A 17 -5.69 -13.83 -7.75
N ASN A 18 -5.78 -14.92 -8.51
CA ASN A 18 -6.20 -16.24 -8.02
C ASN A 18 -7.51 -16.21 -7.18
N SER A 19 -8.49 -15.40 -7.58
CA SER A 19 -9.76 -15.20 -6.89
C SER A 19 -10.90 -16.05 -7.50
N ASN A 20 -12.03 -16.16 -6.79
CA ASN A 20 -13.23 -16.79 -7.35
C ASN A 20 -13.70 -16.09 -8.62
N ARG A 21 -13.58 -14.75 -8.67
CA ARG A 21 -13.92 -13.96 -9.85
C ARG A 21 -13.03 -14.30 -11.05
N THR A 22 -11.72 -14.43 -10.84
CA THR A 22 -10.80 -14.80 -11.93
C THR A 22 -10.96 -16.26 -12.34
N GLU A 23 -11.39 -17.15 -11.45
CA GLU A 23 -11.72 -18.54 -11.78
C GLU A 23 -12.84 -18.62 -12.83
N ILE A 24 -13.88 -17.78 -12.71
CA ILE A 24 -14.96 -17.69 -13.72
C ILE A 24 -14.38 -17.23 -15.07
N TYR A 25 -13.50 -16.22 -15.08
CA TYR A 25 -12.85 -15.78 -16.32
C TYR A 25 -11.97 -16.88 -16.92
N ASN A 26 -11.22 -17.60 -16.11
CA ASN A 26 -10.38 -18.71 -16.54
C ASN A 26 -11.20 -19.85 -17.17
N PHE A 27 -12.40 -20.14 -16.64
CA PHE A 27 -13.35 -21.09 -17.21
C PHE A 27 -13.73 -20.72 -18.65
N PHE A 28 -14.22 -19.48 -18.87
CA PHE A 28 -14.60 -19.02 -20.20
C PHE A 28 -13.41 -18.93 -21.16
N ILE A 29 -12.24 -18.48 -20.71
CA ILE A 29 -11.04 -18.42 -21.56
C ILE A 29 -10.65 -19.83 -22.00
N LYS A 30 -10.66 -20.80 -21.08
CA LYS A 30 -10.30 -22.21 -21.36
C LYS A 30 -11.24 -22.87 -22.38
N ILE A 31 -12.54 -22.55 -22.33
CA ILE A 31 -13.53 -23.13 -23.28
C ILE A 31 -13.43 -22.46 -24.65
N PHE A 32 -13.32 -21.14 -24.69
CA PHE A 32 -13.50 -20.38 -25.91
C PHE A 32 -12.23 -19.94 -26.61
N THR A 33 -11.05 -20.31 -26.06
CA THR A 33 -9.74 -19.99 -26.66
C THR A 33 -8.75 -21.14 -26.49
N LYS A 34 -7.62 -21.05 -27.23
CA LYS A 34 -6.47 -21.95 -27.05
C LYS A 34 -5.47 -21.43 -26.01
N CYS A 35 -5.75 -20.29 -25.36
CA CYS A 35 -4.88 -19.65 -24.39
C CYS A 35 -4.61 -20.58 -23.20
N LYS A 36 -3.33 -20.77 -22.89
CA LYS A 36 -2.91 -21.48 -21.67
C LYS A 36 -3.06 -20.58 -20.47
N ILE A 37 -3.37 -21.12 -19.31
CA ILE A 37 -3.60 -20.35 -18.08
C ILE A 37 -2.70 -20.89 -16.97
N LEU A 38 -1.89 -20.02 -16.37
CA LEU A 38 -1.14 -20.29 -15.15
C LEU A 38 -1.87 -19.65 -13.97
N SER A 39 -2.42 -20.46 -13.08
CA SER A 39 -3.14 -19.97 -11.90
C SER A 39 -3.20 -21.03 -10.80
N ALA A 40 -3.57 -20.60 -9.57
CA ALA A 40 -3.88 -21.53 -8.48
C ALA A 40 -5.31 -22.08 -8.54
N ARG A 41 -6.12 -21.66 -9.50
CA ARG A 41 -7.56 -21.97 -9.59
C ARG A 41 -7.84 -23.20 -10.44
N LYS A 42 -9.09 -23.69 -10.37
CA LYS A 42 -9.53 -24.99 -10.97
C LYS A 42 -9.29 -25.07 -12.48
N PHE A 43 -9.57 -24.02 -13.20
CA PHE A 43 -9.57 -24.03 -14.68
C PHE A 43 -8.23 -23.62 -15.30
N SER A 44 -7.11 -23.81 -14.59
CA SER A 44 -5.77 -23.55 -15.09
C SER A 44 -5.24 -24.67 -15.99
N SER A 45 -4.38 -24.33 -16.93
CA SER A 45 -3.57 -25.27 -17.72
C SER A 45 -2.32 -25.70 -16.93
N PHE A 46 -1.72 -24.73 -16.22
CA PHE A 46 -0.60 -24.94 -15.32
C PHE A 46 -1.06 -24.51 -13.91
N LYS A 47 -1.19 -25.49 -13.01
CA LYS A 47 -1.72 -25.27 -11.67
C LYS A 47 -0.62 -24.98 -10.67
N TYR A 48 -0.64 -23.80 -10.09
CA TYR A 48 0.22 -23.40 -8.99
C TYR A 48 -0.45 -23.69 -7.64
N LYS A 49 0.30 -24.17 -6.65
CA LYS A 49 -0.20 -24.38 -5.29
C LYS A 49 0.09 -23.17 -4.43
N GLN A 50 -0.86 -22.24 -4.39
CA GLN A 50 -0.76 -21.02 -3.56
C GLN A 50 -0.79 -21.37 -2.08
N LYS A 51 0.10 -20.75 -1.29
CA LYS A 51 0.01 -20.79 0.18
C LYS A 51 -1.13 -19.89 0.67
N LYS A 52 -1.73 -20.30 1.79
CA LYS A 52 -2.81 -19.54 2.43
C LYS A 52 -2.34 -18.16 2.86
N LEU A 53 -3.28 -17.21 2.98
CA LEU A 53 -3.03 -15.90 3.58
C LEU A 53 -2.52 -16.06 5.02
N GLY A 54 -1.71 -15.11 5.46
CA GLY A 54 -1.09 -15.11 6.78
C GLY A 54 0.24 -15.88 6.87
N ILE A 55 0.52 -16.82 5.92
CA ILE A 55 1.73 -17.66 5.94
C ILE A 55 2.92 -16.97 5.31
N GLN A 56 2.71 -16.28 4.19
CA GLN A 56 3.77 -15.53 3.51
C GLN A 56 3.20 -14.32 2.77
N HIS A 57 4.08 -13.38 2.42
CA HIS A 57 3.70 -12.20 1.66
C HIS A 57 3.22 -12.58 0.25
N ILE A 58 2.21 -11.86 -0.26
CA ILE A 58 1.58 -12.15 -1.56
C ILE A 58 2.57 -12.07 -2.73
N THR A 59 3.54 -11.17 -2.68
CA THR A 59 4.59 -11.09 -3.72
C THR A 59 5.42 -12.36 -3.80
N LYS A 60 5.67 -13.04 -2.67
CA LYS A 60 6.36 -14.31 -2.68
C LYS A 60 5.51 -15.41 -3.32
N ASN A 61 4.20 -15.40 -3.11
CA ASN A 61 3.29 -16.28 -3.84
C ASN A 61 3.36 -16.02 -5.37
N HIS A 62 3.39 -14.74 -5.78
CA HIS A 62 3.53 -14.39 -7.20
C HIS A 62 4.88 -14.85 -7.77
N GLN A 63 5.98 -14.65 -7.04
CA GLN A 63 7.30 -15.13 -7.45
C GLN A 63 7.34 -16.65 -7.60
N GLU A 64 6.79 -17.41 -6.64
CA GLU A 64 6.70 -18.85 -6.72
C GLU A 64 5.84 -19.32 -7.91
N GLN A 65 4.76 -18.61 -8.22
CA GLN A 65 3.93 -18.86 -9.40
C GLN A 65 4.72 -18.64 -10.71
N LEU A 66 5.49 -17.54 -10.80
CA LEU A 66 6.28 -17.21 -11.99
C LEU A 66 7.45 -18.17 -12.24
N LYS A 67 7.92 -18.88 -11.20
CA LYS A 67 8.94 -19.94 -11.37
C LYS A 67 8.50 -21.09 -12.29
N TYR A 68 7.19 -21.34 -12.42
CA TYR A 68 6.67 -22.28 -13.43
C TYR A 68 7.02 -21.88 -14.86
N LEU A 69 7.27 -20.59 -15.09
CA LEU A 69 7.72 -20.05 -16.38
C LEU A 69 9.24 -19.84 -16.43
N LYS A 70 9.99 -20.39 -15.46
CA LYS A 70 11.44 -20.22 -15.31
C LYS A 70 11.86 -18.76 -15.10
N ILE A 71 10.95 -17.91 -14.63
CA ILE A 71 11.25 -16.53 -14.24
C ILE A 71 11.70 -16.56 -12.78
N ASN A 72 12.98 -16.33 -12.53
CA ASN A 72 13.61 -16.45 -11.20
C ASN A 72 14.22 -15.14 -10.70
N ASN A 73 14.43 -14.16 -11.56
CA ASN A 73 14.99 -12.86 -11.19
C ASN A 73 13.87 -11.87 -10.88
N TYR A 74 13.87 -11.38 -9.65
CA TYR A 74 12.89 -10.43 -9.15
C TYR A 74 13.63 -9.26 -8.51
N SER A 75 13.37 -8.06 -8.98
CA SER A 75 13.80 -6.81 -8.35
C SER A 75 12.60 -6.13 -7.70
N GLN A 76 12.86 -5.29 -6.71
CA GLN A 76 11.84 -4.36 -6.26
C GLN A 76 11.52 -3.37 -7.39
N PRO A 77 10.25 -2.92 -7.51
CA PRO A 77 9.91 -1.87 -8.47
C PRO A 77 10.72 -0.62 -8.16
N ASP A 78 11.37 -0.08 -9.18
CA ASP A 78 12.00 1.24 -9.12
C ASP A 78 11.03 2.28 -9.67
N LEU A 79 10.61 3.21 -8.84
CA LEU A 79 9.70 4.30 -9.20
C LEU A 79 10.43 5.66 -9.35
N ASN A 80 11.76 5.68 -9.34
CA ASN A 80 12.53 6.93 -9.44
C ASN A 80 12.28 7.69 -10.75
N TRP A 81 11.79 7.02 -11.80
CA TRP A 81 11.34 7.66 -13.03
C TRP A 81 10.16 8.64 -12.84
N MET A 82 9.44 8.56 -11.71
CA MET A 82 8.38 9.51 -11.34
C MET A 82 8.94 10.80 -10.72
N LEU A 83 10.22 10.84 -10.32
CA LEU A 83 10.80 11.99 -9.65
C LEU A 83 11.14 13.10 -10.65
N LYS A 84 10.71 14.32 -10.33
CA LYS A 84 11.05 15.54 -11.07
C LYS A 84 12.19 16.26 -10.35
N GLY A 85 13.42 16.01 -10.80
CA GLY A 85 14.63 16.63 -10.23
C GLY A 85 15.05 16.04 -8.87
N ASN A 86 16.07 16.65 -8.27
CA ASN A 86 16.59 16.22 -6.97
C ASN A 86 15.68 16.68 -5.83
N THR A 87 15.20 15.75 -5.04
CA THR A 87 14.46 16.04 -3.81
C THR A 87 15.46 16.38 -2.71
N LYS A 88 15.40 17.62 -2.19
CA LYS A 88 16.17 18.01 -1.00
C LYS A 88 15.53 17.36 0.24
N PRO A 89 16.31 16.87 1.20
CA PRO A 89 15.80 16.51 2.51
C PRO A 89 15.01 17.68 3.11
N SER A 90 13.90 17.40 3.74
CA SER A 90 13.06 18.43 4.32
C SER A 90 12.44 17.89 5.61
N ASN A 91 12.19 18.75 6.58
CA ASN A 91 11.51 18.44 7.84
C ASN A 91 10.02 18.09 7.67
N LYS A 92 9.65 17.46 6.55
CA LYS A 92 8.25 17.10 6.25
C LYS A 92 7.92 15.71 6.75
N VAL A 93 6.74 15.60 7.35
CA VAL A 93 6.11 14.33 7.69
C VAL A 93 4.76 14.24 6.99
N ILE A 94 4.53 13.14 6.29
CA ILE A 94 3.30 12.93 5.53
C ILE A 94 2.39 11.98 6.30
N PHE A 95 1.15 12.37 6.49
CA PHE A 95 0.09 11.50 7.02
C PHE A 95 -0.87 11.10 5.90
N ILE A 96 -1.19 9.81 5.85
CA ILE A 96 -2.18 9.22 4.96
C ILE A 96 -3.27 8.59 5.84
N PRO A 97 -4.16 9.41 6.42
CA PRO A 97 -5.14 8.93 7.40
C PRO A 97 -6.35 8.26 6.77
N GLY A 98 -6.47 8.33 5.44
CA GLY A 98 -7.59 7.77 4.68
C GLY A 98 -7.50 6.28 4.44
N THR A 99 -8.66 5.72 4.02
CA THR A 99 -8.78 4.36 3.50
C THR A 99 -9.89 4.33 2.44
N SER A 100 -10.02 3.21 1.71
CA SER A 100 -11.19 3.03 0.84
C SER A 100 -12.49 3.02 1.65
N LYS A 101 -13.63 3.32 1.01
CA LYS A 101 -14.96 3.30 1.64
C LYS A 101 -15.27 1.99 2.39
N SER A 102 -14.84 0.86 1.85
CA SER A 102 -14.96 -0.45 2.51
C SER A 102 -13.90 -0.73 3.57
N GLY A 103 -12.93 0.15 3.73
CA GLY A 103 -11.79 0.02 4.64
C GLY A 103 -11.90 0.87 5.92
N GLU A 104 -13.08 1.39 6.24
CA GLU A 104 -13.30 2.28 7.40
C GLU A 104 -12.81 1.67 8.73
N TYR A 105 -12.92 0.35 8.88
CA TYR A 105 -12.43 -0.40 10.04
C TYR A 105 -10.89 -0.45 10.14
N LYS A 106 -10.17 0.04 9.13
CA LYS A 106 -8.70 0.14 9.08
C LYS A 106 -8.18 1.53 9.44
N LYS A 107 -9.07 2.48 9.70
CA LYS A 107 -8.67 3.84 10.06
C LYS A 107 -8.21 3.92 11.52
N TRP A 108 -7.02 4.46 11.72
CA TRP A 108 -6.59 4.94 13.02
C TRP A 108 -7.29 6.25 13.34
N PRO A 109 -7.72 6.50 14.59
CA PRO A 109 -8.56 7.65 14.93
C PRO A 109 -7.93 9.01 14.60
N SER A 110 -8.75 9.95 14.12
CA SER A 110 -8.32 11.31 13.74
C SER A 110 -7.71 12.08 14.91
N ASP A 111 -8.27 11.93 16.12
CA ASP A 111 -7.76 12.55 17.35
C ASP A 111 -6.35 12.06 17.71
N LYS A 112 -6.05 10.80 17.44
CA LYS A 112 -4.72 10.22 17.66
C LYS A 112 -3.71 10.72 16.60
N TYR A 113 -4.14 10.83 15.34
CA TYR A 113 -3.34 11.49 14.30
C TYR A 113 -3.02 12.94 14.70
N ALA A 114 -4.01 13.68 15.19
CA ALA A 114 -3.82 15.07 15.62
C ALA A 114 -2.86 15.20 16.82
N GLN A 115 -2.89 14.25 17.77
CA GLN A 115 -1.94 14.24 18.88
C GLN A 115 -0.50 14.01 18.38
N VAL A 116 -0.28 13.11 17.43
CA VAL A 116 1.03 12.90 16.81
C VAL A 116 1.44 14.11 15.96
N ALA A 117 0.50 14.76 15.26
CA ALA A 117 0.77 15.97 14.51
C ALA A 117 1.27 17.10 15.42
N LYS A 118 0.58 17.38 16.55
CA LYS A 118 1.01 18.37 17.55
C LYS A 118 2.42 18.08 18.08
N TYR A 119 2.70 16.81 18.38
CA TYR A 119 4.03 16.38 18.83
C TYR A 119 5.11 16.72 17.80
N LEU A 120 4.86 16.46 16.51
CA LEU A 120 5.80 16.74 15.42
C LEU A 120 5.97 18.22 15.16
N VAL A 121 4.86 18.97 15.16
CA VAL A 121 4.88 20.46 15.02
C VAL A 121 5.69 21.08 16.15
N GLY A 122 5.53 20.64 17.39
CA GLY A 122 6.32 21.07 18.53
C GLY A 122 7.82 20.79 18.41
N ARG A 123 8.23 19.94 17.47
CA ARG A 123 9.62 19.62 17.11
C ARG A 123 10.06 20.24 15.78
N ASN A 124 9.34 21.25 15.30
CA ASN A 124 9.61 21.97 14.04
C ASN A 124 9.48 21.11 12.77
N TYR A 125 8.69 20.04 12.80
CA TYR A 125 8.30 19.30 11.60
C TYR A 125 7.06 19.92 10.95
N GLU A 126 7.04 19.93 9.63
CA GLU A 126 5.87 20.28 8.85
C GLU A 126 5.02 19.04 8.60
N VAL A 127 3.79 19.01 9.10
CA VAL A 127 2.86 17.90 8.91
C VAL A 127 1.95 18.16 7.73
N TYR A 128 1.99 17.27 6.74
CA TYR A 128 1.13 17.30 5.55
C TYR A 128 0.16 16.12 5.58
N LEU A 129 -1.12 16.42 5.36
CA LEU A 129 -2.19 15.44 5.31
C LEU A 129 -2.58 15.23 3.85
N THR A 130 -2.54 13.99 3.37
CA THR A 130 -2.89 13.65 1.98
C THR A 130 -3.89 12.50 1.92
N GLY A 131 -4.63 12.46 0.82
CA GLY A 131 -5.69 11.48 0.59
C GLY A 131 -6.50 11.84 -0.64
N SER A 132 -7.69 11.26 -0.74
CA SER A 132 -8.70 11.55 -1.75
C SER A 132 -9.85 12.40 -1.17
N ASP A 133 -10.78 12.82 -2.00
CA ASP A 133 -12.00 13.53 -1.54
C ASP A 133 -12.79 12.72 -0.50
N LEU A 134 -12.68 11.39 -0.51
CA LEU A 134 -13.32 10.52 0.48
C LEU A 134 -12.72 10.67 1.89
N ASP A 135 -11.56 11.29 2.00
CA ASP A 135 -10.83 11.44 3.25
C ASP A 135 -10.93 12.85 3.84
N LEU A 136 -11.66 13.75 3.18
CA LEU A 136 -11.82 15.17 3.55
C LEU A 136 -12.29 15.34 4.99
N ASP A 137 -13.31 14.60 5.42
CA ASP A 137 -13.84 14.69 6.78
C ASP A 137 -12.78 14.33 7.81
N THR A 138 -12.07 13.22 7.59
CA THR A 138 -10.98 12.76 8.47
C THR A 138 -9.86 13.79 8.55
N ILE A 139 -9.50 14.40 7.42
CA ILE A 139 -8.43 15.41 7.36
C ILE A 139 -8.87 16.71 8.04
N ASN A 140 -10.10 17.15 7.81
CA ASN A 140 -10.64 18.34 8.48
C ASN A 140 -10.74 18.19 9.99
N GLU A 141 -11.08 17.00 10.49
CA GLU A 141 -11.05 16.69 11.92
C GLU A 141 -9.62 16.81 12.49
N ILE A 142 -8.61 16.29 11.78
CA ILE A 142 -7.21 16.41 12.22
C ILE A 142 -6.78 17.86 12.24
N ILE A 143 -7.08 18.64 11.18
CA ILE A 143 -6.73 20.06 11.10
C ILE A 143 -7.45 20.88 12.18
N LYS A 144 -8.72 20.59 12.47
CA LYS A 144 -9.45 21.24 13.56
C LYS A 144 -8.73 21.06 14.91
N LEU A 145 -8.11 19.91 15.14
CA LEU A 145 -7.38 19.60 16.37
C LEU A 145 -5.92 20.05 16.34
N CYS A 146 -5.29 20.14 15.15
CA CYS A 146 -3.92 20.62 14.94
C CYS A 146 -3.90 21.54 13.72
N PRO A 147 -4.21 22.85 13.87
CA PRO A 147 -4.35 23.80 12.76
C PRO A 147 -3.06 24.05 11.94
N GLU A 148 -1.91 23.74 12.49
CA GLU A 148 -0.61 23.85 11.83
C GLU A 148 -0.41 22.75 10.75
N SER A 149 -1.24 21.73 10.75
CA SER A 149 -1.22 20.68 9.73
C SER A 149 -1.72 21.20 8.38
N LYS A 150 -1.03 20.85 7.31
CA LYS A 150 -1.29 21.36 5.96
C LYS A 150 -2.06 20.34 5.14
N ASN A 151 -3.20 20.74 4.56
CA ASN A 151 -3.97 19.89 3.65
C ASN A 151 -3.30 19.81 2.27
N LYS A 152 -3.10 18.58 1.78
CA LYS A 152 -2.55 18.23 0.48
C LYS A 152 -3.41 17.18 -0.24
N ILE A 153 -4.73 17.23 -0.03
CA ILE A 153 -5.68 16.46 -0.84
C ILE A 153 -5.61 16.94 -2.28
N ASN A 154 -5.80 16.02 -3.22
CA ASN A 154 -5.89 16.30 -4.66
C ASN A 154 -4.60 16.82 -5.33
N GLU A 155 -3.43 16.62 -4.77
CA GLU A 155 -2.23 16.52 -5.58
C GLU A 155 -2.34 15.18 -6.33
N SER A 156 -3.12 15.21 -7.43
CA SER A 156 -3.95 14.10 -7.91
C SER A 156 -3.26 13.10 -8.84
N LYS A 157 -1.98 13.28 -9.11
CA LYS A 157 -1.22 12.31 -9.91
C LYS A 157 -0.39 11.43 -8.98
N ILE A 158 -0.29 10.17 -9.36
CA ILE A 158 0.49 9.18 -8.59
C ILE A 158 1.97 9.59 -8.49
N GLU A 159 2.48 10.27 -9.53
CA GLU A 159 3.83 10.80 -9.59
C GLU A 159 4.05 11.92 -8.56
N ASP A 160 3.08 12.84 -8.44
CA ASP A 160 3.17 13.96 -7.49
C ASP A 160 3.06 13.43 -6.04
N PHE A 161 2.20 12.44 -5.80
CA PHE A 161 2.14 11.75 -4.51
C PHE A 161 3.46 11.02 -4.18
N TYR A 162 4.05 10.29 -5.15
CA TYR A 162 5.33 9.62 -4.96
C TYR A 162 6.43 10.63 -4.63
N GLN A 163 6.47 11.75 -5.36
CA GLN A 163 7.42 12.84 -5.12
C GLN A 163 7.23 13.48 -3.75
N LEU A 164 5.97 13.71 -3.31
CA LEU A 164 5.65 14.22 -1.98
C LEU A 164 6.21 13.29 -0.90
N CYS A 165 5.92 11.99 -0.98
CA CYS A 165 6.46 11.00 -0.04
C CYS A 165 7.99 10.94 -0.09
N ASN A 166 8.58 10.97 -1.28
CA ASN A 166 10.04 10.89 -1.44
C ASN A 166 10.77 12.17 -0.93
N SER A 167 10.08 13.31 -0.84
CA SER A 167 10.63 14.54 -0.27
C SER A 167 10.48 14.63 1.26
N SER A 168 9.81 13.68 1.90
CA SER A 168 9.59 13.66 3.34
C SER A 168 10.66 12.88 4.09
N GLU A 169 10.74 13.05 5.41
CA GLU A 169 11.56 12.24 6.28
C GLU A 169 10.82 11.00 6.79
N LEU A 170 9.50 11.13 6.95
CA LEU A 170 8.64 10.09 7.49
C LEU A 170 7.26 10.14 6.83
N VAL A 171 6.70 8.97 6.59
CA VAL A 171 5.28 8.79 6.22
C VAL A 171 4.60 7.96 7.31
N ILE A 172 3.42 8.40 7.79
CA ILE A 172 2.55 7.63 8.70
C ILE A 172 1.24 7.34 7.98
N THR A 173 0.89 6.08 7.88
CA THR A 173 -0.22 5.65 7.02
C THR A 173 -1.03 4.50 7.60
N ASN A 174 -2.32 4.48 7.30
CA ASN A 174 -3.16 3.29 7.47
C ASN A 174 -2.87 2.21 6.43
N ASP A 175 -3.48 1.03 6.58
CA ASP A 175 -3.46 -0.05 5.58
C ASP A 175 -4.32 0.33 4.35
N THR A 176 -3.69 0.98 3.38
CA THR A 176 -4.33 1.56 2.19
C THR A 176 -3.43 1.44 0.95
N GLY A 177 -4.01 1.60 -0.24
CA GLY A 177 -3.26 1.54 -1.50
C GLY A 177 -2.05 2.49 -1.57
N PRO A 178 -2.20 3.78 -1.23
CA PRO A 178 -1.08 4.74 -1.16
C PRO A 178 0.09 4.31 -0.26
N ALA A 179 -0.14 3.52 0.79
CA ALA A 179 0.92 2.99 1.64
C ALA A 179 1.96 2.15 0.86
N HIS A 180 1.51 1.40 -0.15
CA HIS A 180 2.41 0.59 -1.00
C HIS A 180 3.32 1.47 -1.86
N ILE A 181 2.83 2.62 -2.31
CA ILE A 181 3.63 3.59 -3.07
C ILE A 181 4.65 4.27 -2.14
N ALA A 182 4.20 4.70 -0.96
CA ALA A 182 5.08 5.28 0.06
C ALA A 182 6.22 4.32 0.45
N GLY A 183 5.92 3.02 0.60
CA GLY A 183 6.92 2.00 0.90
C GLY A 183 8.07 1.91 -0.11
N LEU A 184 7.82 2.26 -1.38
CA LEU A 184 8.81 2.19 -2.46
C LEU A 184 9.69 3.47 -2.56
N THR A 185 9.49 4.47 -1.70
CA THR A 185 10.28 5.72 -1.71
C THR A 185 11.62 5.63 -1.00
N ASN A 186 11.96 4.52 -0.36
CA ASN A 186 13.11 4.37 0.53
C ASN A 186 13.11 5.33 1.75
N LYS A 187 12.00 6.01 2.01
CA LYS A 187 11.80 6.82 3.22
C LYS A 187 11.25 5.96 4.35
N ASN A 188 11.38 6.46 5.57
CA ASN A 188 10.77 5.78 6.71
C ASN A 188 9.23 5.80 6.57
N VAL A 189 8.60 4.65 6.73
CA VAL A 189 7.15 4.51 6.68
C VAL A 189 6.68 3.77 7.93
N ILE A 190 5.88 4.44 8.75
CA ILE A 190 5.12 3.80 9.82
C ILE A 190 3.77 3.38 9.24
N TRP A 191 3.55 2.08 9.16
CA TRP A 191 2.32 1.49 8.64
C TRP A 191 1.49 0.92 9.78
N LEU A 192 0.24 1.41 9.89
CA LEU A 192 -0.71 1.09 10.94
C LEU A 192 -1.78 0.15 10.40
N ALA A 193 -1.97 -1.01 11.03
CA ALA A 193 -2.95 -1.97 10.55
C ALA A 193 -3.55 -2.85 11.66
N ASN A 194 -4.69 -3.46 11.33
CA ASN A 194 -5.21 -4.57 12.10
C ASN A 194 -4.30 -5.80 11.91
N ASP A 195 -4.02 -6.53 12.98
CA ASP A 195 -3.29 -7.79 12.90
C ASP A 195 -4.22 -8.93 12.46
N ASN A 196 -4.20 -9.24 11.17
CA ASN A 196 -4.99 -10.32 10.56
C ASN A 196 -4.23 -10.97 9.40
N GLU A 197 -4.77 -12.05 8.84
CA GLU A 197 -4.14 -12.81 7.75
C GLU A 197 -3.86 -11.94 6.51
N ILE A 198 -4.73 -10.98 6.21
CA ILE A 198 -4.57 -10.09 5.04
C ILE A 198 -3.40 -9.14 5.28
N SER A 199 -3.35 -8.46 6.41
CA SER A 199 -2.28 -7.52 6.74
C SER A 199 -0.92 -8.21 6.85
N ARG A 200 -0.87 -9.45 7.37
CA ARG A 200 0.34 -10.28 7.41
C ARG A 200 0.83 -10.70 6.03
N SER A 201 -0.04 -10.71 5.02
CA SER A 201 0.30 -11.11 3.65
C SER A 201 0.41 -9.96 2.66
N CYS A 202 -0.18 -8.82 2.93
CA CYS A 202 -0.35 -7.73 1.97
C CYS A 202 0.16 -6.38 2.49
N TYR A 203 1.12 -6.36 3.41
CA TYR A 203 1.73 -5.12 3.87
C TYR A 203 2.57 -4.44 2.77
N PRO A 204 2.83 -3.13 2.83
CA PRO A 204 3.71 -2.45 1.90
C PRO A 204 5.11 -3.06 1.86
N ILE A 205 5.74 -3.04 0.69
CA ILE A 205 7.14 -3.45 0.54
C ILE A 205 8.01 -2.19 0.62
N GLY A 206 9.10 -2.26 1.37
CA GLY A 206 10.06 -1.15 1.48
C GLY A 206 11.15 -1.48 2.47
N ASN A 207 12.35 -0.89 2.27
CA ASN A 207 13.52 -1.16 3.12
C ASN A 207 13.36 -0.55 4.53
N ASN A 208 12.64 0.57 4.65
CA ASN A 208 12.46 1.32 5.88
C ASN A 208 11.00 1.29 6.35
N LEU A 209 10.34 0.14 6.22
CA LEU A 209 8.97 -0.06 6.68
C LEU A 209 8.93 -0.48 8.15
N HIS A 210 8.24 0.30 8.97
CA HIS A 210 7.98 0.02 10.39
C HIS A 210 6.51 -0.38 10.55
N LYS A 211 6.26 -1.66 10.74
CA LYS A 211 4.90 -2.20 10.91
C LYS A 211 4.48 -2.08 12.38
N ILE A 212 3.37 -1.41 12.64
CA ILE A 212 2.73 -1.34 13.95
C ILE A 212 1.32 -1.86 13.82
N THR A 213 1.04 -2.99 14.45
CA THR A 213 -0.25 -3.69 14.33
C THR A 213 -0.85 -3.99 15.69
N ALA A 214 -2.17 -4.06 15.74
CA ALA A 214 -2.94 -4.51 16.89
C ALA A 214 -4.16 -5.32 16.42
N SER A 215 -4.83 -6.04 17.30
CA SER A 215 -6.09 -6.74 16.97
C SER A 215 -7.13 -5.78 16.36
N ASN A 216 -7.14 -4.53 16.81
CA ASN A 216 -7.86 -3.43 16.20
C ASN A 216 -6.89 -2.23 16.10
N VAL A 217 -6.72 -1.66 14.92
CA VAL A 217 -5.84 -0.50 14.68
C VAL A 217 -6.16 0.67 15.62
N LYS A 218 -7.42 0.83 15.98
CA LYS A 218 -7.88 1.86 16.94
C LYS A 218 -7.26 1.71 18.33
N ASN A 219 -6.77 0.52 18.70
CA ASN A 219 -6.13 0.26 19.99
C ASN A 219 -4.63 0.64 20.00
N ILE A 220 -4.03 0.94 18.86
CA ILE A 220 -2.65 1.44 18.81
C ILE A 220 -2.62 2.77 19.56
N SER A 221 -1.77 2.86 20.59
CA SER A 221 -1.64 4.07 21.40
C SER A 221 -0.74 5.11 20.70
N VAL A 222 -0.98 6.38 20.96
CA VAL A 222 -0.17 7.51 20.49
C VAL A 222 1.28 7.36 20.94
N ASN A 223 1.50 6.92 22.18
CA ASN A 223 2.85 6.76 22.73
C ASN A 223 3.70 5.74 21.97
N ILE A 224 3.09 4.64 21.47
CA ILE A 224 3.80 3.68 20.61
C ILE A 224 4.31 4.36 19.33
N ILE A 225 3.49 5.22 18.74
CA ILE A 225 3.84 5.95 17.52
C ILE A 225 4.93 6.99 17.82
N ILE A 226 4.80 7.78 18.88
CA ILE A 226 5.80 8.77 19.30
C ILE A 226 7.14 8.10 19.58
N ASN A 227 7.17 7.03 20.35
CA ASN A 227 8.41 6.30 20.65
C ASN A 227 9.07 5.76 19.35
N LYS A 228 8.27 5.33 18.37
CA LYS A 228 8.78 4.90 17.08
C LYS A 228 9.35 6.09 16.29
N ILE A 229 8.68 7.24 16.29
CA ILE A 229 9.16 8.47 15.65
C ILE A 229 10.51 8.89 16.25
N GLU A 230 10.66 8.86 17.57
CA GLU A 230 11.92 9.21 18.25
C GLU A 230 13.08 8.28 17.88
N GLN A 231 12.80 7.02 17.60
CA GLN A 231 13.82 6.07 17.12
C GLN A 231 14.25 6.36 15.67
N ILE A 232 13.35 6.92 14.86
CA ILE A 232 13.55 7.16 13.42
C ILE A 232 14.16 8.55 13.15
N LEU A 233 13.65 9.58 13.82
CA LEU A 233 13.98 10.99 13.60
C LEU A 233 14.95 11.50 14.68
N LYS A 234 16.05 10.79 14.86
CA LYS A 234 17.14 11.19 15.78
C LYS A 234 17.93 12.37 15.26
#